data_e2a318eebb9d55dd27b83709af5fdce4
#
_entry.id   e2a318eebb9d55dd27b83709af5fdce4
#
_cell.length_a   1.000
_cell.length_b   1.000
_cell.length_c   1.000
_cell.angle_alpha   90.00
_cell.angle_beta   90.00
_cell.angle_gamma   90.00
#
_symmetry.space_group_name_H-M   'P 1'
#
loop_
_entity.id
_entity.type
_entity.pdbx_description
1 polymer ?
#
loop_
_entity_poly.entity_id
_entity_poly.type
_entity_poly.pdbx_seq_one_letter_code
_entity_poly.pdbx_strand_id
1 'polypeptide(L)'
;MKKIFILLILCLAVGCKRNSKDSLISQFTNKVNSKSYHLTGKLTLHNNDDVYHYDMDVSYKKDNYYKVILTNSSTMHKQVILKNEDGVFVLTPSLNKSFRFQSDWPYNNSQIYLLNALSNDLKKDSKVKFMDEDNYKVLSSSVNYPNNVKLKTQKLYFNNNGDLKKVVVYDSNQVDIMSMKFSKIDFRPNFKKDEFDIDQFIDKEEEKDKIVQESNKLDDVIYPLFVPNGTKLVDEKKVKKTNGERVIMNFDGEKSFVLVEETSDVFKDFTIIPTSGEPFFLMDSLGVATNNSLSWTSGGLDYYLISDVMNQEEMVEVAQSIVGIVSMK
;
A
#
# COMPACT_ATOMS: atom_id res chain seq x y z
N MET A 1 36.35 46.10 -41.24
CA MET A 1 35.07 45.37 -41.20
C MET A 1 35.23 43.85 -40.98
N LYS A 2 36.20 43.41 -40.21
CA LYS A 2 36.45 41.94 -39.91
C LYS A 2 36.33 41.56 -38.42
N LYS A 3 35.89 42.47 -37.54
CA LYS A 3 35.82 42.20 -36.09
C LYS A 3 34.38 42.06 -35.53
N ILE A 4 33.34 42.18 -36.37
CA ILE A 4 31.92 42.06 -35.94
C ILE A 4 31.37 40.65 -36.13
N PHE A 5 32.05 39.78 -36.90
CA PHE A 5 31.54 38.42 -37.23
C PHE A 5 31.87 37.33 -36.16
N ILE A 6 32.74 37.63 -35.20
CA ILE A 6 33.14 36.65 -34.14
C ILE A 6 32.21 36.70 -32.90
N LEU A 7 31.40 37.78 -32.76
CA LEU A 7 30.50 37.93 -31.58
C LEU A 7 29.13 37.24 -31.76
N LEU A 8 28.80 36.80 -32.96
CA LEU A 8 27.47 36.22 -33.26
C LEU A 8 27.43 34.69 -33.12
N ILE A 9 28.57 34.03 -32.90
CA ILE A 9 28.63 32.55 -32.79
C ILE A 9 28.56 32.08 -31.31
N LEU A 10 28.67 33.00 -30.35
CA LEU A 10 28.64 32.64 -28.91
C LEU A 10 27.24 32.56 -28.30
N CYS A 11 26.16 32.87 -29.03
CA CYS A 11 24.78 32.86 -28.54
C CYS A 11 23.97 31.62 -28.91
N LEU A 12 24.53 30.62 -29.60
CA LEU A 12 23.80 29.40 -29.98
C LEU A 12 24.09 28.20 -29.11
N ALA A 13 24.84 28.36 -28.01
CA ALA A 13 25.03 27.32 -27.00
C ALA A 13 24.02 27.44 -25.83
N VAL A 14 22.79 27.92 -26.07
CA VAL A 14 21.66 27.59 -25.20
C VAL A 14 21.27 26.16 -25.58
N GLY A 15 22.15 25.23 -25.17
CA GLY A 15 21.88 23.81 -25.33
C GLY A 15 20.53 23.50 -24.70
N CYS A 16 19.66 22.90 -25.50
CA CYS A 16 18.53 22.13 -24.99
C CYS A 16 19.01 21.41 -23.73
N LYS A 17 18.47 21.74 -22.57
CA LYS A 17 18.59 20.94 -21.37
C LYS A 17 17.94 19.59 -21.71
N ARG A 18 18.73 18.71 -22.34
CA ARG A 18 18.38 17.30 -22.44
C ARG A 18 18.07 16.87 -21.03
N ASN A 19 16.89 16.31 -20.80
CA ASN A 19 16.51 15.76 -19.50
C ASN A 19 17.57 14.75 -19.08
N SER A 20 18.59 15.22 -18.38
CA SER A 20 19.60 14.36 -17.77
C SER A 20 18.98 13.68 -16.55
N LYS A 21 19.54 12.56 -16.13
CA LYS A 21 19.14 11.85 -14.90
C LYS A 21 18.91 12.83 -13.74
N ASP A 22 19.92 13.65 -13.44
CA ASP A 22 19.89 14.55 -12.29
C ASP A 22 18.86 15.69 -12.44
N SER A 23 18.63 16.15 -13.66
CA SER A 23 17.60 17.14 -13.96
C SER A 23 16.19 16.55 -13.70
N LEU A 24 15.93 15.32 -14.13
CA LEU A 24 14.64 14.66 -13.95
C LEU A 24 14.38 14.35 -12.47
N ILE A 25 15.38 13.80 -11.76
CA ILE A 25 15.31 13.58 -10.32
C ILE A 25 15.01 14.89 -9.59
N SER A 26 15.79 15.95 -9.85
CA SER A 26 15.64 17.24 -9.19
C SER A 26 14.27 17.87 -9.49
N GLN A 27 13.79 17.81 -10.73
CA GLN A 27 12.49 18.32 -11.12
C GLN A 27 11.37 17.61 -10.36
N PHE A 28 11.38 16.28 -10.32
CA PHE A 28 10.38 15.48 -9.63
C PHE A 28 10.42 15.72 -8.12
N THR A 29 11.59 15.57 -7.51
CA THR A 29 11.75 15.67 -6.04
C THR A 29 11.44 17.05 -5.51
N ASN A 30 11.85 18.13 -6.21
CA ASN A 30 11.52 19.50 -5.82
C ASN A 30 10.01 19.78 -5.93
N LYS A 31 9.36 19.26 -6.99
CA LYS A 31 7.93 19.42 -7.18
C LYS A 31 7.13 18.72 -6.06
N VAL A 32 7.52 17.49 -5.70
CA VAL A 32 6.88 16.71 -4.64
C VAL A 32 7.09 17.33 -3.26
N ASN A 33 8.33 17.72 -2.92
CA ASN A 33 8.65 18.21 -1.58
C ASN A 33 8.14 19.62 -1.28
N SER A 34 7.85 20.40 -2.32
CA SER A 34 7.39 21.79 -2.14
C SER A 34 5.88 21.95 -2.11
N LYS A 35 5.11 20.90 -2.44
CA LYS A 35 3.66 21.03 -2.70
C LYS A 35 2.85 19.94 -2.04
N SER A 36 1.59 20.28 -1.78
CA SER A 36 0.53 19.30 -1.59
C SER A 36 0.16 18.67 -2.94
N TYR A 37 -0.43 17.48 -2.93
CA TYR A 37 -0.92 16.85 -4.16
C TYR A 37 -2.18 16.01 -3.90
N HIS A 38 -2.95 15.86 -4.96
CA HIS A 38 -4.00 14.85 -5.08
C HIS A 38 -3.71 14.01 -6.31
N LEU A 39 -3.78 12.70 -6.18
CA LEU A 39 -3.60 11.79 -7.31
C LEU A 39 -4.65 10.69 -7.33
N THR A 40 -4.96 10.23 -8.52
CA THR A 40 -5.77 9.04 -8.75
C THR A 40 -5.05 8.10 -9.70
N GLY A 41 -5.33 6.81 -9.59
CA GLY A 41 -4.72 5.81 -10.47
C GLY A 41 -5.18 4.40 -10.16
N LYS A 42 -4.52 3.43 -10.80
CA LYS A 42 -4.77 2.02 -10.61
C LYS A 42 -3.51 1.33 -10.10
N LEU A 43 -3.66 0.66 -8.97
CA LEU A 43 -2.65 -0.23 -8.42
C LEU A 43 -2.98 -1.66 -8.87
N THR A 44 -1.98 -2.36 -9.38
CA THR A 44 -2.05 -3.78 -9.70
C THR A 44 -1.03 -4.52 -8.86
N LEU A 45 -1.43 -5.61 -8.24
CA LEU A 45 -0.60 -6.49 -7.43
C LEU A 45 -0.62 -7.88 -8.03
N HIS A 46 0.55 -8.51 -8.15
CA HIS A 46 0.71 -9.88 -8.61
C HIS A 46 1.09 -10.77 -7.43
N ASN A 47 0.35 -11.85 -7.24
CA ASN A 47 0.64 -12.89 -6.25
C ASN A 47 0.50 -14.26 -6.91
N ASN A 48 1.63 -14.84 -7.32
CA ASN A 48 1.66 -16.06 -8.13
C ASN A 48 0.82 -15.87 -9.41
N ASP A 49 -0.24 -16.68 -9.58
CA ASP A 49 -1.14 -16.62 -10.73
C ASP A 49 -2.28 -15.61 -10.56
N ASP A 50 -2.43 -15.02 -9.37
CA ASP A 50 -3.51 -14.07 -9.08
C ASP A 50 -3.08 -12.63 -9.34
N VAL A 51 -4.04 -11.83 -9.83
CA VAL A 51 -3.85 -10.40 -10.10
C VAL A 51 -4.96 -9.59 -9.43
N TYR A 52 -4.56 -8.69 -8.54
CA TYR A 52 -5.49 -7.82 -7.81
C TYR A 52 -5.41 -6.40 -8.35
N HIS A 53 -6.57 -5.78 -8.54
CA HIS A 53 -6.69 -4.42 -9.04
C HIS A 53 -7.39 -3.51 -8.03
N TYR A 54 -6.82 -2.34 -7.80
CA TYR A 54 -7.37 -1.32 -6.91
C TYR A 54 -7.46 0.02 -7.61
N ASP A 55 -8.57 0.70 -7.43
CA ASP A 55 -8.66 2.11 -7.70
C ASP A 55 -8.11 2.89 -6.50
N MET A 56 -7.16 3.76 -6.79
CA MET A 56 -6.45 4.55 -5.78
C MET A 56 -6.83 6.00 -5.85
N ASP A 57 -7.13 6.60 -4.70
CA ASP A 57 -7.30 8.03 -4.49
C ASP A 57 -6.42 8.47 -3.33
N VAL A 58 -5.45 9.35 -3.60
CA VAL A 58 -4.45 9.74 -2.61
C VAL A 58 -4.39 11.26 -2.51
N SER A 59 -4.67 11.78 -1.33
CA SER A 59 -4.48 13.18 -0.96
C SER A 59 -3.31 13.32 0.01
N TYR A 60 -2.41 14.22 -0.31
CA TYR A 60 -1.33 14.64 0.58
C TYR A 60 -1.38 16.15 0.74
N LYS A 61 -1.52 16.61 1.98
CA LYS A 61 -1.34 18.01 2.34
C LYS A 61 0.02 18.16 3.01
N LYS A 62 0.77 19.17 2.58
CA LYS A 62 2.05 19.52 3.22
C LYS A 62 1.86 19.63 4.73
N ASP A 63 2.90 19.30 5.48
CA ASP A 63 2.93 19.15 6.93
C ASP A 63 2.32 17.82 7.44
N ASN A 64 2.46 16.78 6.60
CA ASN A 64 2.32 15.37 6.99
C ASN A 64 0.88 14.84 7.14
N TYR A 65 -0.10 15.42 6.43
CA TYR A 65 -1.44 14.88 6.34
C TYR A 65 -1.58 14.00 5.11
N TYR A 66 -2.14 12.81 5.29
CA TYR A 66 -2.38 11.84 4.21
C TYR A 66 -3.78 11.28 4.29
N LYS A 67 -4.40 11.10 3.14
CA LYS A 67 -5.59 10.28 2.96
C LYS A 67 -5.35 9.38 1.76
N VAL A 68 -5.37 8.07 1.97
CA VAL A 68 -5.19 7.05 0.93
C VAL A 68 -6.43 6.18 0.93
N ILE A 69 -7.19 6.20 -0.14
CA ILE A 69 -8.37 5.36 -0.33
C ILE A 69 -7.99 4.28 -1.34
N LEU A 70 -8.18 3.03 -0.93
CA LEU A 70 -8.04 1.86 -1.77
C LEU A 70 -9.43 1.27 -1.97
N THR A 71 -9.83 1.10 -3.22
CA THR A 71 -11.07 0.41 -3.56
C THR A 71 -10.73 -0.80 -4.42
N ASN A 72 -11.01 -2.00 -3.94
CA ASN A 72 -10.84 -3.22 -4.73
C ASN A 72 -11.78 -3.17 -5.93
N SER A 73 -11.24 -3.28 -7.15
CA SER A 73 -12.02 -3.09 -8.38
C SER A 73 -13.04 -4.21 -8.63
N SER A 74 -12.86 -5.38 -7.99
CA SER A 74 -13.75 -6.54 -8.15
C SER A 74 -14.85 -6.58 -7.10
N THR A 75 -14.49 -6.42 -5.83
CA THR A 75 -15.42 -6.53 -4.68
C THR A 75 -16.01 -5.19 -4.26
N MET A 76 -15.47 -4.07 -4.77
CA MET A 76 -15.80 -2.71 -4.35
C MET A 76 -15.53 -2.43 -2.86
N HIS A 77 -14.83 -3.35 -2.19
CA HIS A 77 -14.43 -3.16 -0.79
C HIS A 77 -13.47 -1.99 -0.68
N LYS A 78 -13.78 -1.09 0.27
CA LYS A 78 -13.02 0.14 0.46
C LYS A 78 -12.29 0.11 1.81
N GLN A 79 -11.01 0.47 1.77
CA GLN A 79 -10.20 0.74 2.96
C GLN A 79 -9.53 2.11 2.84
N VAL A 80 -9.28 2.73 3.98
CA VAL A 80 -8.71 4.08 4.03
C VAL A 80 -7.56 4.11 5.03
N ILE A 81 -6.40 4.65 4.60
CA ILE A 81 -5.37 5.11 5.53
C ILE A 81 -5.54 6.62 5.67
N LEU A 82 -5.74 7.08 6.88
CA LEU A 82 -5.84 8.50 7.20
C LEU A 82 -4.73 8.87 8.19
N LYS A 83 -3.99 9.93 7.90
CA LYS A 83 -3.04 10.54 8.84
C LYS A 83 -3.35 12.00 9.02
N ASN A 84 -3.53 12.41 10.25
CA ASN A 84 -3.76 13.79 10.68
C ASN A 84 -3.05 14.07 12.03
N GLU A 85 -3.43 15.14 12.72
CA GLU A 85 -2.87 15.52 14.03
C GLU A 85 -3.18 14.49 15.13
N ASP A 86 -4.30 13.76 15.02
CA ASP A 86 -4.74 12.78 16.00
C ASP A 86 -4.03 11.42 15.87
N GLY A 87 -3.35 11.16 14.75
CA GLY A 87 -2.60 9.93 14.53
C GLY A 87 -2.76 9.34 13.14
N VAL A 88 -2.46 8.06 13.06
CA VAL A 88 -2.63 7.23 11.86
C VAL A 88 -3.79 6.28 12.07
N PHE A 89 -4.71 6.24 11.12
CA PHE A 89 -5.90 5.42 11.16
C PHE A 89 -5.97 4.52 9.92
N VAL A 90 -6.38 3.27 10.12
CA VAL A 90 -6.80 2.38 9.04
C VAL A 90 -8.27 2.07 9.24
N LEU A 91 -9.09 2.52 8.31
CA LEU A 91 -10.54 2.42 8.39
C LEU A 91 -11.04 1.35 7.41
N THR A 92 -12.03 0.59 7.86
CA THR A 92 -12.89 -0.27 7.04
C THR A 92 -14.33 0.25 7.18
N PRO A 93 -14.75 1.20 6.33
CA PRO A 93 -16.05 1.87 6.50
C PRO A 93 -17.24 0.92 6.52
N SER A 94 -17.23 -0.15 5.70
CA SER A 94 -18.28 -1.17 5.66
C SER A 94 -18.50 -1.91 6.99
N LEU A 95 -17.50 -1.92 7.87
CA LEU A 95 -17.59 -2.54 9.20
C LEU A 95 -17.79 -1.51 10.33
N ASN A 96 -17.89 -0.22 10.03
CA ASN A 96 -17.84 0.87 11.00
C ASN A 96 -16.64 0.78 11.95
N LYS A 97 -15.48 0.32 11.42
CA LYS A 97 -14.29 -0.04 12.20
C LYS A 97 -13.09 0.78 11.74
N SER A 98 -12.34 1.27 12.71
CA SER A 98 -11.05 1.91 12.49
C SER A 98 -10.04 1.45 13.53
N PHE A 99 -8.82 1.18 13.08
CA PHE A 99 -7.65 1.03 13.95
C PHE A 99 -6.91 2.36 14.04
N ARG A 100 -6.61 2.82 15.26
CA ARG A 100 -5.77 3.98 15.52
C ARG A 100 -4.40 3.54 15.98
N PHE A 101 -3.38 3.88 15.20
CA PHE A 101 -1.98 3.52 15.43
C PHE A 101 -1.23 4.62 16.17
N GLN A 102 -0.36 4.25 17.08
CA GLN A 102 0.71 5.10 17.60
C GLN A 102 1.94 4.97 16.71
N SER A 103 1.87 5.53 15.52
CA SER A 103 2.82 5.33 14.44
C SER A 103 3.16 6.64 13.74
N ASP A 104 4.38 6.74 13.21
CA ASP A 104 4.81 7.86 12.36
C ASP A 104 4.64 7.56 10.86
N TRP A 105 3.86 6.51 10.50
CA TRP A 105 3.61 6.17 9.11
C TRP A 105 3.47 7.44 8.22
N PRO A 106 3.99 7.50 6.98
CA PRO A 106 4.56 6.39 6.21
C PRO A 106 6.05 6.12 6.46
N TYR A 107 6.68 6.68 7.47
CA TYR A 107 8.11 6.57 7.74
C TYR A 107 8.99 6.80 6.51
N ASN A 108 10.19 6.22 6.54
CA ASN A 108 11.12 6.18 5.43
C ASN A 108 10.98 4.90 4.58
N ASN A 109 9.83 4.26 4.63
CA ASN A 109 9.54 3.06 3.85
C ASN A 109 9.08 3.42 2.44
N SER A 110 9.41 2.57 1.48
CA SER A 110 8.92 2.72 0.12
C SER A 110 7.41 2.48 0.09
N GLN A 111 6.71 3.33 -0.67
CA GLN A 111 5.27 3.22 -0.91
C GLN A 111 5.00 3.62 -2.36
N ILE A 112 4.59 2.65 -3.17
CA ILE A 112 4.43 2.84 -4.63
C ILE A 112 3.42 3.93 -5.00
N TYR A 113 2.48 4.24 -4.13
CA TYR A 113 1.41 5.22 -4.33
C TYR A 113 1.65 6.57 -3.63
N LEU A 114 2.75 6.74 -2.88
CA LEU A 114 3.10 8.01 -2.23
C LEU A 114 4.26 8.68 -2.95
N LEU A 115 4.01 9.84 -3.58
CA LEU A 115 5.06 10.56 -4.31
C LEU A 115 6.24 10.95 -3.40
N ASN A 116 5.98 11.24 -2.11
CA ASN A 116 7.01 11.54 -1.13
C ASN A 116 7.95 10.35 -0.89
N ALA A 117 7.41 9.13 -0.79
CA ALA A 117 8.20 7.91 -0.65
C ALA A 117 9.07 7.67 -1.90
N LEU A 118 8.47 7.76 -3.09
CA LEU A 118 9.19 7.67 -4.37
C LEU A 118 10.31 8.71 -4.49
N SER A 119 10.04 9.94 -4.07
CA SER A 119 11.03 11.02 -4.04
C SER A 119 12.19 10.71 -3.07
N ASN A 120 11.88 10.15 -1.92
CA ASN A 120 12.89 9.78 -0.91
C ASN A 120 13.77 8.62 -1.40
N ASP A 121 13.19 7.60 -2.03
CA ASP A 121 13.94 6.48 -2.60
C ASP A 121 14.95 6.97 -3.64
N LEU A 122 14.51 7.84 -4.57
CA LEU A 122 15.41 8.43 -5.57
C LEU A 122 16.53 9.28 -4.97
N LYS A 123 16.31 9.95 -3.83
CA LYS A 123 17.31 10.76 -3.15
C LYS A 123 18.34 9.93 -2.37
N LYS A 124 17.88 8.83 -1.77
CA LYS A 124 18.71 7.95 -0.95
C LYS A 124 19.60 7.04 -1.78
N ASP A 125 19.15 6.66 -2.97
CA ASP A 125 19.89 5.74 -3.82
C ASP A 125 20.92 6.47 -4.68
N SER A 126 22.20 6.35 -4.33
CA SER A 126 23.31 6.88 -5.11
C SER A 126 23.51 6.18 -6.46
N LYS A 127 22.89 5.01 -6.66
CA LYS A 127 23.05 4.14 -7.85
C LYS A 127 21.86 4.20 -8.81
N VAL A 128 21.01 5.22 -8.71
CA VAL A 128 19.87 5.40 -9.62
C VAL A 128 20.33 5.29 -11.07
N LYS A 129 19.70 4.38 -11.82
CA LYS A 129 19.93 4.21 -13.26
C LYS A 129 18.92 5.06 -14.03
N PHE A 130 19.36 5.57 -15.19
CA PHE A 130 18.54 6.32 -16.13
C PHE A 130 18.60 5.64 -17.50
N MET A 131 17.44 5.43 -18.10
CA MET A 131 17.31 4.79 -19.41
C MET A 131 16.11 5.36 -20.17
N ASP A 132 16.12 5.18 -21.47
CA ASP A 132 14.97 5.41 -22.34
C ASP A 132 14.31 4.06 -22.63
N GLU A 133 13.02 3.91 -22.29
CA GLU A 133 12.22 2.73 -22.63
C GLU A 133 10.96 3.21 -23.37
N ASP A 134 10.77 2.77 -24.60
CA ASP A 134 9.68 3.21 -25.48
C ASP A 134 9.62 4.75 -25.58
N ASN A 135 8.51 5.33 -25.13
CA ASN A 135 8.29 6.79 -25.10
C ASN A 135 8.50 7.39 -23.70
N TYR A 136 9.17 6.67 -22.79
CA TYR A 136 9.37 7.09 -21.40
C TYR A 136 10.85 7.30 -21.08
N LYS A 137 11.08 8.29 -20.22
CA LYS A 137 12.31 8.44 -19.44
C LYS A 137 12.14 7.65 -18.16
N VAL A 138 13.03 6.68 -17.92
CA VAL A 138 12.88 5.74 -16.81
C VAL A 138 14.01 5.94 -15.80
N LEU A 139 13.62 6.10 -14.53
CA LEU A 139 14.54 6.06 -13.39
C LEU A 139 14.35 4.73 -12.67
N SER A 140 15.43 4.00 -12.45
CA SER A 140 15.41 2.78 -11.64
C SER A 140 16.19 2.99 -10.35
N SER A 141 15.57 2.69 -9.22
CA SER A 141 16.16 2.79 -7.88
C SER A 141 15.89 1.54 -7.04
N SER A 142 16.64 1.39 -5.95
CA SER A 142 16.35 0.44 -4.89
C SER A 142 15.08 0.85 -4.11
N VAL A 143 14.47 -0.11 -3.43
CA VAL A 143 13.32 0.10 -2.55
C VAL A 143 13.59 -0.44 -1.15
N ASN A 144 12.83 0.05 -0.18
CA ASN A 144 12.85 -0.41 1.21
C ASN A 144 11.43 -0.74 1.68
N TYR A 145 11.05 -2.00 1.54
CA TYR A 145 9.80 -2.56 2.09
C TYR A 145 10.16 -3.48 3.27
N PRO A 146 10.14 -2.99 4.52
CA PRO A 146 10.57 -3.78 5.69
C PRO A 146 9.80 -5.10 5.85
N ASN A 147 8.52 -5.10 5.49
CA ASN A 147 7.63 -6.24 5.62
C ASN A 147 7.61 -7.13 4.37
N ASN A 148 8.42 -6.83 3.35
CA ASN A 148 8.57 -7.64 2.15
C ASN A 148 9.95 -7.43 1.53
N VAL A 149 10.95 -8.08 2.10
CA VAL A 149 12.35 -7.95 1.65
C VAL A 149 12.63 -8.59 0.29
N LYS A 150 11.67 -9.33 -0.28
CA LYS A 150 11.77 -9.84 -1.66
C LYS A 150 11.74 -8.70 -2.68
N LEU A 151 11.07 -7.60 -2.37
CA LEU A 151 11.02 -6.40 -3.21
C LEU A 151 12.37 -5.68 -3.18
N LYS A 152 13.00 -5.46 -4.33
CA LYS A 152 14.38 -4.97 -4.42
C LYS A 152 14.52 -3.67 -5.17
N THR A 153 13.80 -3.51 -6.27
CA THR A 153 13.97 -2.37 -7.16
C THR A 153 12.63 -1.84 -7.64
N GLN A 154 12.65 -0.58 -8.06
CA GLN A 154 11.51 0.02 -8.75
C GLN A 154 11.96 0.76 -10.00
N LYS A 155 11.05 0.89 -10.98
CA LYS A 155 11.19 1.74 -12.15
C LYS A 155 10.09 2.80 -12.16
N LEU A 156 10.48 4.06 -12.27
CA LEU A 156 9.59 5.21 -12.41
C LEU A 156 9.60 5.67 -13.86
N TYR A 157 8.46 5.69 -14.51
CA TYR A 157 8.28 6.01 -15.93
C TYR A 157 7.73 7.43 -16.07
N PHE A 158 8.49 8.32 -16.69
CA PHE A 158 8.15 9.71 -16.95
C PHE A 158 7.93 9.94 -18.45
N ASN A 159 6.91 10.71 -18.80
CA ASN A 159 6.75 11.16 -20.19
C ASN A 159 7.83 12.20 -20.57
N ASN A 160 7.83 12.64 -21.81
CA ASN A 160 8.79 13.63 -22.32
C ASN A 160 8.69 15.00 -21.61
N ASN A 161 7.55 15.31 -20.98
CA ASN A 161 7.36 16.53 -20.18
C ASN A 161 7.87 16.40 -18.74
N GLY A 162 8.36 15.21 -18.34
CA GLY A 162 8.80 14.93 -16.97
C GLY A 162 7.64 14.63 -16.00
N ASP A 163 6.45 14.29 -16.49
CA ASP A 163 5.34 13.86 -15.63
C ASP A 163 5.41 12.36 -15.39
N LEU A 164 5.33 11.95 -14.13
CA LEU A 164 5.26 10.54 -13.73
C LEU A 164 3.96 9.91 -14.23
N LYS A 165 4.06 8.77 -14.90
CA LYS A 165 2.93 8.03 -15.48
C LYS A 165 2.72 6.65 -14.86
N LYS A 166 3.82 5.99 -14.49
CA LYS A 166 3.78 4.62 -13.98
C LYS A 166 4.95 4.38 -13.04
N VAL A 167 4.74 3.54 -12.04
CA VAL A 167 5.79 2.92 -11.23
C VAL A 167 5.61 1.42 -11.26
N VAL A 168 6.69 0.66 -11.31
CA VAL A 168 6.70 -0.80 -11.18
C VAL A 168 7.73 -1.20 -10.16
N VAL A 169 7.36 -2.07 -9.24
CA VAL A 169 8.25 -2.65 -8.22
C VAL A 169 8.53 -4.10 -8.55
N TYR A 170 9.78 -4.47 -8.48
CA TYR A 170 10.30 -5.77 -8.87
C TYR A 170 10.92 -6.51 -7.70
N ASP A 171 10.83 -7.83 -7.75
CA ASP A 171 11.57 -8.72 -6.85
C ASP A 171 13.06 -8.86 -7.25
N SER A 172 13.79 -9.74 -6.58
CA SER A 172 15.20 -10.07 -6.90
C SER A 172 15.38 -10.72 -8.27
N ASN A 173 14.36 -11.38 -8.81
CA ASN A 173 14.38 -12.06 -10.12
C ASN A 173 13.90 -11.15 -11.25
N GLN A 174 13.65 -9.86 -10.97
CA GLN A 174 13.12 -8.87 -11.90
C GLN A 174 11.70 -9.20 -12.38
N VAL A 175 10.93 -9.94 -11.58
CA VAL A 175 9.48 -10.13 -11.77
C VAL A 175 8.76 -8.90 -11.23
N ASP A 176 7.80 -8.36 -11.99
CA ASP A 176 6.96 -7.26 -11.51
C ASP A 176 5.94 -7.78 -10.50
N ILE A 177 6.01 -7.27 -9.29
CA ILE A 177 5.13 -7.64 -8.19
C ILE A 177 4.03 -6.61 -7.98
N MET A 178 4.36 -5.33 -8.18
CA MET A 178 3.39 -4.24 -8.02
C MET A 178 3.56 -3.22 -9.14
N SER A 179 2.47 -2.70 -9.66
CA SER A 179 2.50 -1.56 -10.57
C SER A 179 1.43 -0.55 -10.25
N MET A 180 1.78 0.75 -10.27
CA MET A 180 0.88 1.88 -10.12
C MET A 180 0.85 2.69 -11.40
N LYS A 181 -0.33 2.80 -12.04
CA LYS A 181 -0.57 3.70 -13.18
C LYS A 181 -1.32 4.92 -12.70
N PHE A 182 -0.72 6.11 -12.86
CA PHE A 182 -1.33 7.37 -12.48
C PHE A 182 -2.26 7.87 -13.57
N SER A 183 -3.54 8.03 -13.24
CA SER A 183 -4.53 8.65 -14.14
C SER A 183 -4.42 10.17 -14.10
N LYS A 184 -4.27 10.72 -12.89
CA LYS A 184 -4.09 12.16 -12.66
C LYS A 184 -3.16 12.40 -11.48
N ILE A 185 -2.31 13.42 -11.59
CA ILE A 185 -1.52 13.97 -10.48
C ILE A 185 -1.71 15.48 -10.52
N ASP A 186 -2.39 16.03 -9.50
CA ASP A 186 -2.62 17.45 -9.32
C ASP A 186 -1.77 17.98 -8.17
N PHE A 187 -0.88 18.93 -8.46
CA PHE A 187 -0.02 19.58 -7.48
C PHE A 187 -0.57 20.91 -6.94
N ARG A 188 -1.82 21.24 -7.26
CA ARG A 188 -2.54 22.41 -6.73
C ARG A 188 -3.96 22.03 -6.31
N PRO A 189 -4.11 20.96 -5.49
CA PRO A 189 -5.43 20.55 -5.06
C PRO A 189 -6.04 21.63 -4.15
N ASN A 190 -7.36 21.77 -4.26
CA ASN A 190 -8.14 22.57 -3.32
C ASN A 190 -8.83 21.61 -2.34
N PHE A 191 -8.21 21.35 -1.23
CA PHE A 191 -8.76 20.48 -0.19
C PHE A 191 -9.87 21.18 0.60
N LYS A 192 -10.91 20.44 0.93
CA LYS A 192 -11.93 20.88 1.87
C LYS A 192 -11.32 21.03 3.27
N LYS A 193 -11.98 21.77 4.14
CA LYS A 193 -11.51 21.97 5.52
C LYS A 193 -11.40 20.65 6.28
N ASP A 194 -12.34 19.76 6.05
CA ASP A 194 -12.51 18.44 6.67
C ASP A 194 -11.85 17.29 5.87
N GLU A 195 -11.06 17.60 4.82
CA GLU A 195 -10.49 16.60 3.90
C GLU A 195 -9.74 15.45 4.61
N PHE A 196 -9.14 15.74 5.75
CA PHE A 196 -8.33 14.80 6.53
C PHE A 196 -8.95 14.47 7.89
N ASP A 197 -10.24 14.75 8.08
CA ASP A 197 -10.94 14.43 9.31
C ASP A 197 -11.55 13.03 9.20
N ILE A 198 -11.51 12.29 10.31
CA ILE A 198 -12.08 10.93 10.36
C ILE A 198 -13.61 10.95 10.21
N ASP A 199 -14.24 12.07 10.63
CA ASP A 199 -15.68 12.24 10.63
C ASP A 199 -16.32 12.14 9.24
N GLN A 200 -15.54 12.37 8.14
CA GLN A 200 -16.08 12.14 6.79
C GLN A 200 -16.39 10.67 6.47
N PHE A 201 -15.91 9.75 7.29
CA PHE A 201 -16.15 8.31 7.14
C PHE A 201 -17.17 7.78 8.16
N ILE A 202 -17.63 8.65 9.08
CA ILE A 202 -18.68 8.39 10.04
C ILE A 202 -20.00 8.86 9.38
N ASP A 203 -21.08 8.12 9.52
CA ASP A 203 -22.44 8.49 9.09
C ASP A 203 -22.73 8.65 7.59
N LYS A 204 -21.99 8.02 6.70
CA LYS A 204 -22.44 7.90 5.31
C LYS A 204 -23.49 6.79 5.18
N GLU A 205 -24.76 7.15 5.27
CA GLU A 205 -25.91 6.23 5.11
C GLU A 205 -25.87 5.46 3.78
N GLU A 206 -25.29 6.04 2.72
CA GLU A 206 -25.18 5.41 1.40
C GLU A 206 -24.28 4.15 1.38
N GLU A 207 -23.40 3.99 2.37
CA GLU A 207 -22.56 2.80 2.51
C GLU A 207 -23.19 1.73 3.40
N LYS A 208 -24.18 2.08 4.25
CA LYS A 208 -24.91 1.14 5.13
C LYS A 208 -25.80 0.17 4.35
N ASP A 209 -26.37 0.60 3.23
CA ASP A 209 -27.24 -0.25 2.39
C ASP A 209 -26.46 -1.31 1.59
N LYS A 210 -25.14 -1.23 1.53
CA LYS A 210 -24.25 -2.20 0.87
C LYS A 210 -23.51 -3.11 1.84
N ILE A 211 -23.84 -3.06 3.13
CA ILE A 211 -23.38 -4.08 4.06
C ILE A 211 -24.00 -5.38 3.58
N VAL A 212 -23.25 -6.14 2.80
CA VAL A 212 -23.53 -7.55 2.55
C VAL A 212 -23.79 -8.12 3.93
N GLN A 213 -24.93 -8.75 4.13
CA GLN A 213 -25.18 -9.60 5.30
C GLN A 213 -24.15 -10.72 5.20
N GLU A 214 -22.96 -10.43 5.68
CA GLU A 214 -21.90 -11.41 5.80
C GLU A 214 -22.44 -12.47 6.73
N SER A 215 -22.35 -13.73 6.31
CA SER A 215 -22.92 -14.84 7.03
C SER A 215 -22.32 -14.85 8.45
N ASN A 216 -23.17 -14.89 9.48
CA ASN A 216 -22.73 -15.08 10.87
C ASN A 216 -22.12 -16.47 11.11
N LYS A 217 -21.74 -17.18 10.04
CA LYS A 217 -21.18 -18.52 10.06
C LYS A 217 -19.94 -18.58 9.21
N LEU A 218 -18.94 -19.28 9.70
CA LEU A 218 -17.81 -19.77 8.92
C LEU A 218 -18.30 -21.00 8.14
N ASP A 219 -18.72 -20.79 6.90
CA ASP A 219 -19.20 -21.89 6.06
C ASP A 219 -18.09 -22.88 5.72
N ASP A 220 -16.87 -22.36 5.50
CA ASP A 220 -15.64 -23.13 5.28
C ASP A 220 -14.48 -22.51 6.05
N VAL A 221 -13.62 -23.34 6.62
CA VAL A 221 -12.35 -22.92 7.21
C VAL A 221 -11.32 -22.70 6.09
N ILE A 222 -10.60 -21.61 6.13
CA ILE A 222 -9.59 -21.30 5.12
C ILE A 222 -8.19 -21.60 5.68
N TYR A 223 -7.56 -22.62 5.12
CA TYR A 223 -6.22 -23.03 5.51
C TYR A 223 -5.16 -22.29 4.69
N PRO A 224 -4.00 -21.93 5.29
CA PRO A 224 -2.91 -21.36 4.54
C PRO A 224 -2.38 -22.36 3.50
N LEU A 225 -2.20 -21.94 2.25
CA LEU A 225 -1.58 -22.76 1.20
C LEU A 225 -0.06 -22.91 1.40
N PHE A 226 0.54 -21.98 2.12
CA PHE A 226 1.93 -22.02 2.50
C PHE A 226 2.07 -22.17 4.02
N VAL A 227 2.80 -23.19 4.46
CA VAL A 227 3.21 -23.42 5.85
C VAL A 227 4.71 -23.62 5.84
N PRO A 228 5.48 -22.95 6.74
CA PRO A 228 6.93 -23.11 6.81
C PRO A 228 7.35 -24.57 6.98
N ASN A 229 8.49 -24.94 6.36
CA ASN A 229 9.02 -26.30 6.42
C ASN A 229 9.20 -26.77 7.88
N GLY A 230 8.85 -28.00 8.15
CA GLY A 230 8.93 -28.58 9.50
C GLY A 230 7.83 -28.14 10.44
N THR A 231 6.82 -27.39 9.96
CA THR A 231 5.65 -26.95 10.72
C THR A 231 4.39 -27.59 10.15
N LYS A 232 3.45 -28.00 10.99
CA LYS A 232 2.20 -28.65 10.58
C LYS A 232 1.05 -28.28 11.52
N LEU A 233 -0.17 -28.33 11.02
CA LEU A 233 -1.38 -28.22 11.85
C LEU A 233 -1.45 -29.40 12.81
N VAL A 234 -1.58 -29.11 14.10
CA VAL A 234 -1.65 -30.13 15.17
C VAL A 234 -2.97 -30.10 15.93
N ASP A 235 -3.65 -28.96 15.95
CA ASP A 235 -4.95 -28.82 16.63
C ASP A 235 -5.79 -27.75 15.95
N GLU A 236 -7.11 -27.99 15.93
CA GLU A 236 -8.10 -27.08 15.38
C GLU A 236 -9.30 -27.06 16.31
N LYS A 237 -9.77 -25.87 16.65
CA LYS A 237 -10.91 -25.69 17.52
C LYS A 237 -11.87 -24.64 16.98
N LYS A 238 -13.13 -25.05 16.72
CA LYS A 238 -14.23 -24.14 16.38
C LYS A 238 -14.94 -23.67 17.65
N VAL A 239 -15.11 -22.36 17.79
CA VAL A 239 -15.71 -21.70 18.97
C VAL A 239 -16.82 -20.78 18.50
N LYS A 240 -17.97 -20.78 19.17
CA LYS A 240 -19.04 -19.81 18.95
C LYS A 240 -18.69 -18.48 19.59
N LYS A 241 -18.87 -17.40 18.85
CA LYS A 241 -18.83 -16.01 19.34
C LYS A 241 -20.26 -15.54 19.64
N THR A 242 -20.38 -14.37 20.26
CA THR A 242 -21.70 -13.72 20.45
C THR A 242 -22.33 -13.40 19.08
N ASN A 243 -21.51 -12.95 18.11
CA ASN A 243 -21.94 -12.60 16.76
C ASN A 243 -21.13 -13.40 15.76
N GLY A 244 -21.34 -14.73 15.69
CA GLY A 244 -20.70 -15.57 14.70
C GLY A 244 -19.82 -16.68 15.25
N GLU A 245 -18.78 -17.04 14.52
CA GLU A 245 -17.94 -18.20 14.78
C GLU A 245 -16.46 -17.82 14.67
N ARG A 246 -15.61 -18.59 15.35
CA ARG A 246 -14.16 -18.48 15.34
C ARG A 246 -13.56 -19.87 15.21
N VAL A 247 -12.53 -20.01 14.37
CA VAL A 247 -11.66 -21.17 14.31
C VAL A 247 -10.26 -20.77 14.78
N ILE A 248 -9.70 -21.58 15.65
CA ILE A 248 -8.33 -21.43 16.17
C ILE A 248 -7.55 -22.63 15.65
N MET A 249 -6.51 -22.38 14.88
CA MET A 249 -5.63 -23.37 14.28
C MET A 249 -4.23 -23.26 14.91
N ASN A 250 -3.77 -24.33 15.53
CA ASN A 250 -2.43 -24.39 16.10
C ASN A 250 -1.49 -25.16 15.18
N PHE A 251 -0.45 -24.48 14.71
CA PHE A 251 0.62 -25.07 13.92
C PHE A 251 1.86 -25.23 14.80
N ASP A 252 2.39 -26.43 14.85
CA ASP A 252 3.57 -26.79 15.68
C ASP A 252 4.73 -27.28 14.82
N GLY A 253 5.96 -26.96 15.26
CA GLY A 253 7.21 -27.29 14.61
C GLY A 253 8.27 -26.21 14.80
N GLU A 254 9.28 -26.18 13.92
CA GLU A 254 10.37 -25.21 14.01
C GLU A 254 9.91 -23.76 13.92
N LYS A 255 8.82 -23.49 13.20
CA LYS A 255 8.20 -22.20 12.98
C LYS A 255 6.74 -22.22 13.44
N SER A 256 6.54 -22.54 14.72
CA SER A 256 5.20 -22.65 15.30
C SER A 256 4.44 -21.31 15.26
N PHE A 257 3.14 -21.40 15.01
CA PHE A 257 2.25 -20.24 15.01
C PHE A 257 0.79 -20.63 15.30
N VAL A 258 0.01 -19.65 15.71
CA VAL A 258 -1.44 -19.76 15.85
C VAL A 258 -2.08 -18.92 14.77
N LEU A 259 -3.02 -19.49 14.03
CA LEU A 259 -3.88 -18.77 13.10
C LEU A 259 -5.31 -18.79 13.64
N VAL A 260 -5.89 -17.61 13.76
CA VAL A 260 -7.30 -17.43 14.13
C VAL A 260 -8.03 -16.85 12.92
N GLU A 261 -9.14 -17.47 12.56
CA GLU A 261 -10.08 -17.01 11.56
C GLU A 261 -11.43 -16.82 12.24
N GLU A 262 -12.04 -15.64 12.07
CA GLU A 262 -13.34 -15.39 12.68
C GLU A 262 -14.21 -14.48 11.81
N THR A 263 -15.54 -14.62 11.96
CA THR A 263 -16.48 -13.69 11.35
C THR A 263 -16.22 -12.28 11.86
N SER A 264 -16.10 -11.31 10.95
CA SER A 264 -15.90 -9.91 11.32
C SER A 264 -17.11 -9.33 12.04
N ASP A 265 -16.86 -8.58 13.10
CA ASP A 265 -17.92 -7.85 13.77
C ASP A 265 -18.20 -6.54 13.00
N VAL A 266 -19.45 -6.35 12.60
CA VAL A 266 -19.97 -5.07 12.11
C VAL A 266 -20.46 -4.26 13.29
N PHE A 267 -19.83 -3.13 13.57
CA PHE A 267 -20.22 -2.28 14.68
C PHE A 267 -21.42 -1.43 14.32
N LYS A 268 -22.35 -1.26 15.27
CA LYS A 268 -23.53 -0.41 15.09
C LYS A 268 -23.13 1.05 14.90
N ASP A 269 -22.19 1.51 15.72
CA ASP A 269 -21.64 2.85 15.67
C ASP A 269 -20.16 2.78 15.25
N PHE A 270 -19.66 3.82 14.61
CA PHE A 270 -18.27 3.88 14.20
C PHE A 270 -17.33 3.72 15.40
N THR A 271 -16.50 2.70 15.38
CA THR A 271 -15.66 2.30 16.52
C THR A 271 -14.18 2.46 16.18
N ILE A 272 -13.46 3.23 17.02
CA ILE A 272 -12.01 3.38 16.92
C ILE A 272 -11.33 2.46 17.91
N ILE A 273 -10.50 1.56 17.42
CA ILE A 273 -9.76 0.57 18.22
C ILE A 273 -8.29 1.03 18.31
N PRO A 274 -7.83 1.48 19.49
CA PRO A 274 -6.42 1.78 19.68
C PRO A 274 -5.59 0.52 19.47
N THR A 275 -4.53 0.62 18.68
CA THR A 275 -3.67 -0.51 18.39
C THR A 275 -2.19 -0.13 18.46
N SER A 276 -1.38 -1.10 18.87
CA SER A 276 0.08 -1.03 18.77
C SER A 276 0.50 -1.71 17.46
N GLY A 277 1.62 -1.29 16.88
CA GLY A 277 2.14 -1.83 15.62
C GLY A 277 2.02 -0.85 14.47
N GLU A 278 2.20 -1.37 13.27
CA GLU A 278 2.27 -0.60 12.04
C GLU A 278 1.21 -1.04 11.05
N PRO A 279 0.60 -0.10 10.30
CA PRO A 279 -0.22 -0.49 9.16
C PRO A 279 0.65 -1.16 8.11
N PHE A 280 0.21 -2.30 7.61
CA PHE A 280 0.89 -3.01 6.54
C PHE A 280 -0.09 -3.42 5.43
N PHE A 281 0.44 -3.60 4.23
CA PHE A 281 -0.35 -3.91 3.05
C PHE A 281 -0.24 -5.41 2.73
N LEU A 282 -1.35 -6.11 2.81
CA LEU A 282 -1.54 -7.43 2.21
C LEU A 282 -2.13 -7.28 0.80
N MET A 283 -2.20 -8.37 0.06
CA MET A 283 -2.62 -8.34 -1.34
C MET A 283 -4.02 -7.73 -1.56
N ASP A 284 -4.96 -7.96 -0.67
CA ASP A 284 -6.34 -7.49 -0.81
C ASP A 284 -6.81 -6.58 0.32
N SER A 285 -5.98 -6.36 1.33
CA SER A 285 -6.37 -5.63 2.53
C SER A 285 -5.21 -4.90 3.22
N LEU A 286 -5.59 -3.95 4.06
CA LEU A 286 -4.70 -3.33 5.03
C LEU A 286 -4.88 -4.00 6.39
N GLY A 287 -3.76 -4.30 7.02
CA GLY A 287 -3.72 -4.94 8.32
C GLY A 287 -2.82 -4.21 9.31
N VAL A 288 -2.65 -4.84 10.46
CA VAL A 288 -1.79 -4.43 11.56
C VAL A 288 -0.65 -5.41 11.71
N ALA A 289 0.58 -4.93 11.69
CA ALA A 289 1.76 -5.72 11.99
C ALA A 289 2.37 -5.29 13.32
N THR A 290 2.64 -6.25 14.19
CA THR A 290 3.46 -6.09 15.40
C THR A 290 4.73 -6.93 15.27
N ASN A 291 5.55 -6.98 16.31
CA ASN A 291 6.76 -7.79 16.28
C ASN A 291 6.46 -9.30 16.16
N ASN A 292 5.34 -9.78 16.69
CA ASN A 292 5.00 -11.20 16.78
C ASN A 292 3.58 -11.51 16.28
N SER A 293 2.90 -10.58 15.64
CA SER A 293 1.57 -10.85 15.11
C SER A 293 1.25 -10.04 13.86
N LEU A 294 0.38 -10.62 13.04
CA LEU A 294 -0.32 -9.92 11.95
C LEU A 294 -1.82 -10.05 12.20
N SER A 295 -2.59 -8.98 11.93
CA SER A 295 -4.04 -9.06 11.88
C SER A 295 -4.57 -8.28 10.69
N TRP A 296 -5.59 -8.83 10.02
CA TRP A 296 -6.21 -8.19 8.85
C TRP A 296 -7.66 -8.65 8.70
N THR A 297 -8.42 -7.94 7.89
CA THR A 297 -9.78 -8.30 7.51
C THR A 297 -9.83 -8.52 6.01
N SER A 298 -10.34 -9.67 5.57
CA SER A 298 -10.54 -10.02 4.17
C SER A 298 -11.77 -10.89 4.00
N GLY A 299 -12.58 -10.61 2.96
CA GLY A 299 -13.76 -11.40 2.65
C GLY A 299 -14.80 -11.51 3.77
N GLY A 300 -14.87 -10.50 4.66
CA GLY A 300 -15.78 -10.51 5.81
C GLY A 300 -15.31 -11.32 7.00
N LEU A 301 -14.07 -11.75 6.99
CA LEU A 301 -13.41 -12.48 8.07
C LEU A 301 -12.26 -11.66 8.64
N ASP A 302 -12.11 -11.71 9.95
CA ASP A 302 -10.94 -11.20 10.66
C ASP A 302 -9.96 -12.35 10.89
N TYR A 303 -8.69 -12.09 10.58
CA TYR A 303 -7.60 -13.03 10.74
C TYR A 303 -6.58 -12.51 11.74
N TYR A 304 -6.02 -13.42 12.53
CA TYR A 304 -4.94 -13.13 13.47
C TYR A 304 -3.90 -14.24 13.37
N LEU A 305 -2.69 -13.90 12.96
CA LEU A 305 -1.55 -14.79 12.92
C LEU A 305 -0.56 -14.36 14.01
N ILE A 306 -0.20 -15.26 14.91
CA ILE A 306 0.61 -14.98 16.08
C ILE A 306 1.74 -16.00 16.16
N SER A 307 2.99 -15.54 16.29
CA SER A 307 4.16 -16.40 16.47
C SER A 307 5.25 -15.69 17.25
N ASP A 308 5.88 -16.40 18.15
CA ASP A 308 7.05 -15.92 18.90
C ASP A 308 8.38 -16.32 18.23
N VAL A 309 8.35 -17.17 17.19
CA VAL A 309 9.54 -17.72 16.54
C VAL A 309 9.66 -17.37 15.05
N MET A 310 8.60 -16.90 14.43
CA MET A 310 8.61 -16.41 13.04
C MET A 310 8.98 -14.94 13.02
N ASN A 311 9.75 -14.55 12.00
CA ASN A 311 9.92 -13.14 11.69
C ASN A 311 8.72 -12.60 10.88
N GLN A 312 8.64 -11.29 10.70
CA GLN A 312 7.53 -10.65 9.98
C GLN A 312 7.38 -11.14 8.54
N GLU A 313 8.49 -11.39 7.83
CA GLU A 313 8.47 -11.87 6.45
C GLU A 313 7.82 -13.25 6.34
N GLU A 314 8.21 -14.18 7.21
CA GLU A 314 7.62 -15.52 7.29
C GLU A 314 6.12 -15.46 7.61
N MET A 315 5.72 -14.60 8.54
CA MET A 315 4.30 -14.37 8.85
C MET A 315 3.52 -13.81 7.66
N VAL A 316 4.11 -12.87 6.92
CA VAL A 316 3.49 -12.28 5.72
C VAL A 316 3.32 -13.34 4.62
N GLU A 317 4.28 -14.24 4.43
CA GLU A 317 4.14 -15.34 3.45
C GLU A 317 2.97 -16.25 3.76
N VAL A 318 2.79 -16.62 5.03
CA VAL A 318 1.63 -17.40 5.49
C VAL A 318 0.33 -16.61 5.25
N ALA A 319 0.28 -15.35 5.67
CA ALA A 319 -0.89 -14.49 5.51
C ALA A 319 -1.29 -14.29 4.03
N GLN A 320 -0.32 -14.07 3.14
CA GLN A 320 -0.55 -13.92 1.71
C GLN A 320 -1.11 -15.20 1.06
N SER A 321 -0.76 -16.36 1.60
CA SER A 321 -1.29 -17.64 1.08
C SER A 321 -2.77 -17.88 1.45
N ILE A 322 -3.28 -17.20 2.48
CA ILE A 322 -4.69 -17.21 2.86
C ILE A 322 -5.51 -16.29 1.97
N VAL A 323 -5.00 -15.09 1.74
CA VAL A 323 -5.67 -14.04 0.96
C VAL A 323 -6.00 -14.51 -0.45
N GLY A 324 -5.07 -15.22 -1.12
CA GLY A 324 -5.30 -15.76 -2.46
C GLY A 324 -6.53 -16.67 -2.57
N ILE A 325 -6.87 -17.41 -1.52
CA ILE A 325 -8.03 -18.33 -1.50
C ILE A 325 -9.35 -17.56 -1.37
N VAL A 326 -9.38 -16.54 -0.52
CA VAL A 326 -10.61 -15.74 -0.28
C VAL A 326 -11.05 -15.00 -1.53
N SER A 327 -10.11 -14.56 -2.35
CA SER A 327 -10.41 -13.83 -3.60
C SER A 327 -10.94 -14.71 -4.73
N MET A 328 -10.83 -16.03 -4.63
CA MET A 328 -11.31 -16.99 -5.64
C MET A 328 -12.78 -17.41 -5.44
N LYS A 329 -13.42 -17.07 -4.31
CA LYS A 329 -14.83 -17.35 -4.01
C LYS A 329 -15.72 -16.17 -4.33
#